data_2b366f4cc7b3fa7c499ea2f57aef00ca
#
_entry.id   2b366f4cc7b3fa7c499ea2f57aef00ca
#
_cell.length_a   1.000
_cell.length_b   1.000
_cell.length_c   1.000
_cell.angle_alpha   90.00
_cell.angle_beta   90.00
_cell.angle_gamma   90.00
#
_symmetry.space_group_name_H-M   'P 1'
#
loop_
_entity.id
_entity.type
_entity.pdbx_description
1 polymer ?
#
loop_
_entity_poly.entity_id
_entity_poly.type
_entity_poly.pdbx_seq_one_letter_code
_entity_poly.pdbx_strand_id
1 'polypeptide(L)'
;MKIERLIGIIFYLINRECVTTNELAQKFEVSRRTILRDIDTLTLAGIPIYSELGVNGGYIINKDFKVDEKIIDNNNKEYILLALNSLRTVYGNKKVIETYEKMKHLYNDVNINTLPDVDFSVVTESPQIMGCVDLINKATKEQITIKFTYTNSAWNTKKVFLNPLHTYYRWYSWYVFGYDTSKNDYRMFKVVRMKNISLTKELFQSNDNIADLLSDFEKRRNQTNITVVLSYKKEIDTLVNEYFKGEIVETVNECFIREIQIKENDFITFSILLGLCDKVKILSPQKYKEKVLAHISEIKKNFT
;
A
#
# COMPACT_ATOMS: atom_id res chain seq x y z
N MET A 1 -15.38 -7.43 -20.68
CA MET A 1 -14.98 -6.33 -21.65
C MET A 1 -14.13 -6.91 -22.78
N LYS A 2 -13.89 -6.18 -23.91
CA LYS A 2 -13.15 -6.72 -25.07
C LYS A 2 -11.70 -7.15 -24.71
N ILE A 3 -10.98 -6.33 -23.96
CA ILE A 3 -9.56 -6.57 -23.57
C ILE A 3 -9.42 -7.83 -22.72
N GLU A 4 -10.28 -8.03 -21.73
CA GLU A 4 -10.26 -9.23 -20.87
C GLU A 4 -10.46 -10.52 -21.70
N ARG A 5 -11.35 -10.45 -22.69
CA ARG A 5 -11.60 -11.56 -23.60
C ARG A 5 -10.40 -11.86 -24.49
N LEU A 6 -9.76 -10.83 -25.08
CA LEU A 6 -8.54 -11.00 -25.89
C LEU A 6 -7.43 -11.67 -25.09
N ILE A 7 -7.16 -11.20 -23.86
CA ILE A 7 -6.18 -11.81 -22.97
C ILE A 7 -6.59 -13.25 -22.61
N GLY A 8 -7.86 -13.46 -22.30
CA GLY A 8 -8.40 -14.79 -22.00
C GLY A 8 -8.23 -15.78 -23.16
N ILE A 9 -8.42 -15.34 -24.42
CA ILE A 9 -8.21 -16.18 -25.62
C ILE A 9 -6.74 -16.58 -25.73
N ILE A 10 -5.79 -15.66 -25.53
CA ILE A 10 -4.34 -15.95 -25.56
C ILE A 10 -4.01 -17.05 -24.55
N PHE A 11 -4.39 -16.87 -23.27
CA PHE A 11 -4.12 -17.88 -22.23
C PHE A 11 -4.82 -19.21 -22.49
N TYR A 12 -6.00 -19.19 -23.10
CA TYR A 12 -6.73 -20.40 -23.43
C TYR A 12 -6.05 -21.20 -24.54
N LEU A 13 -5.50 -20.50 -25.55
CA LEU A 13 -4.74 -21.09 -26.66
C LEU A 13 -3.35 -21.59 -26.22
N ILE A 14 -2.64 -20.88 -25.37
CA ILE A 14 -1.31 -21.28 -24.87
C ILE A 14 -1.37 -22.64 -24.14
N ASN A 15 -2.44 -22.91 -23.44
CA ASN A 15 -2.61 -24.12 -22.62
C ASN A 15 -3.25 -25.29 -23.38
N ARG A 16 -3.43 -25.20 -24.70
CA ARG A 16 -4.10 -26.24 -25.52
C ARG A 16 -3.43 -26.43 -26.87
N GLU A 17 -3.56 -27.63 -27.41
CA GLU A 17 -2.94 -27.96 -28.71
C GLU A 17 -3.69 -27.35 -29.88
N CYS A 18 -5.01 -27.43 -29.89
CA CYS A 18 -5.87 -26.84 -30.91
C CYS A 18 -7.25 -26.53 -30.30
N VAL A 19 -7.82 -25.37 -30.62
CA VAL A 19 -9.11 -24.93 -30.08
C VAL A 19 -10.03 -24.46 -31.20
N THR A 20 -11.24 -24.99 -31.27
CA THR A 20 -12.19 -24.61 -32.31
C THR A 20 -12.85 -23.26 -32.04
N THR A 21 -13.32 -22.58 -33.11
CA THR A 21 -14.09 -21.33 -32.98
C THR A 21 -15.33 -21.53 -32.09
N ASN A 22 -15.94 -22.69 -32.13
CA ASN A 22 -17.11 -23.01 -31.31
C ASN A 22 -16.80 -23.06 -29.85
N GLU A 23 -15.72 -23.73 -29.49
CA GLU A 23 -15.24 -23.84 -28.12
C GLU A 23 -14.91 -22.46 -27.53
N LEU A 24 -14.21 -21.61 -28.30
CA LEU A 24 -13.95 -20.23 -27.87
C LEU A 24 -15.24 -19.43 -27.72
N ALA A 25 -16.20 -19.56 -28.70
CA ALA A 25 -17.45 -18.83 -28.63
C ALA A 25 -18.28 -19.23 -27.40
N GLN A 26 -18.30 -20.50 -27.05
CA GLN A 26 -18.98 -21.05 -25.87
C GLN A 26 -18.26 -20.61 -24.58
N LYS A 27 -16.93 -20.72 -24.55
CA LYS A 27 -16.13 -20.39 -23.36
C LYS A 27 -16.22 -18.92 -22.96
N PHE A 28 -16.27 -18.02 -23.95
CA PHE A 28 -16.31 -16.57 -23.73
C PHE A 28 -17.69 -15.95 -23.89
N GLU A 29 -18.72 -16.79 -24.07
CA GLU A 29 -20.16 -16.40 -24.18
C GLU A 29 -20.39 -15.33 -25.26
N VAL A 30 -19.75 -15.50 -26.43
CA VAL A 30 -19.87 -14.59 -27.56
C VAL A 30 -20.15 -15.32 -28.88
N SER A 31 -20.55 -14.58 -29.91
CA SER A 31 -20.78 -15.17 -31.24
C SER A 31 -19.46 -15.62 -31.89
N ARG A 32 -19.54 -16.63 -32.77
CA ARG A 32 -18.41 -17.06 -33.61
C ARG A 32 -17.79 -15.89 -34.38
N ARG A 33 -18.61 -14.98 -34.90
CA ARG A 33 -18.16 -13.79 -35.61
C ARG A 33 -17.30 -12.87 -34.74
N THR A 34 -17.66 -12.79 -33.45
CA THR A 34 -16.87 -12.03 -32.47
C THR A 34 -15.50 -12.67 -32.23
N ILE A 35 -15.45 -14.00 -32.10
CA ILE A 35 -14.18 -14.76 -31.95
C ILE A 35 -13.28 -14.57 -33.16
N LEU A 36 -13.82 -14.68 -34.38
CA LEU A 36 -13.06 -14.47 -35.60
C LEU A 36 -12.39 -13.07 -35.60
N ARG A 37 -13.15 -12.02 -35.30
CA ARG A 37 -12.62 -10.65 -35.21
C ARG A 37 -11.59 -10.48 -34.09
N ASP A 38 -11.77 -11.18 -32.98
CA ASP A 38 -10.81 -11.16 -31.87
C ASP A 38 -9.51 -11.87 -32.26
N ILE A 39 -9.58 -13.02 -32.93
CA ILE A 39 -8.38 -13.72 -33.48
C ILE A 39 -7.67 -12.84 -34.50
N ASP A 40 -8.39 -12.22 -35.44
CA ASP A 40 -7.80 -11.29 -36.39
C ASP A 40 -7.10 -10.13 -35.67
N THR A 41 -7.73 -9.58 -34.64
CA THR A 41 -7.15 -8.50 -33.82
C THR A 41 -5.86 -8.94 -33.14
N LEU A 42 -5.82 -10.16 -32.58
CA LEU A 42 -4.64 -10.73 -31.94
C LEU A 42 -3.51 -11.01 -32.94
N THR A 43 -3.86 -11.57 -34.09
CA THR A 43 -2.89 -11.85 -35.16
C THR A 43 -2.27 -10.55 -35.72
N LEU A 44 -3.10 -9.51 -35.92
CA LEU A 44 -2.63 -8.19 -36.33
C LEU A 44 -1.74 -7.52 -35.25
N ALA A 45 -1.97 -7.86 -33.98
CA ALA A 45 -1.15 -7.42 -32.87
C ALA A 45 0.17 -8.22 -32.73
N GLY A 46 0.46 -9.14 -33.65
CA GLY A 46 1.69 -9.92 -33.69
C GLY A 46 1.65 -11.23 -32.89
N ILE A 47 0.49 -11.64 -32.40
CA ILE A 47 0.35 -12.94 -31.72
C ILE A 47 0.32 -14.05 -32.81
N PRO A 48 1.25 -15.02 -32.79
CA PRO A 48 1.37 -16.03 -33.82
C PRO A 48 0.30 -17.13 -33.67
N ILE A 49 -0.94 -16.80 -34.03
CA ILE A 49 -2.08 -17.70 -34.07
C ILE A 49 -2.24 -18.20 -35.51
N TYR A 50 -2.29 -19.52 -35.67
CA TYR A 50 -2.50 -20.20 -36.94
C TYR A 50 -3.82 -20.96 -36.93
N SER A 51 -4.45 -21.08 -38.11
CA SER A 51 -5.64 -21.93 -38.32
C SER A 51 -5.23 -23.26 -38.90
N GLU A 52 -5.64 -24.38 -38.30
CA GLU A 52 -5.61 -25.71 -38.91
C GLU A 52 -6.93 -26.03 -39.57
N LEU A 53 -6.84 -26.54 -40.80
CA LEU A 53 -8.01 -26.98 -41.59
C LEU A 53 -8.28 -28.48 -41.33
N GLY A 54 -9.54 -28.88 -41.23
CA GLY A 54 -9.93 -30.26 -41.11
C GLY A 54 -11.09 -30.48 -40.14
N VAL A 55 -11.52 -31.74 -40.00
CA VAL A 55 -12.66 -32.14 -39.14
C VAL A 55 -12.42 -31.76 -37.67
N ASN A 56 -11.15 -31.79 -37.24
CA ASN A 56 -10.67 -31.36 -35.90
C ASN A 56 -9.90 -30.06 -35.98
N GLY A 57 -10.10 -29.26 -37.03
CA GLY A 57 -9.38 -27.98 -37.22
C GLY A 57 -9.81 -26.91 -36.23
N GLY A 58 -8.91 -25.96 -35.99
CA GLY A 58 -9.11 -24.88 -35.04
C GLY A 58 -7.97 -23.90 -35.07
N TYR A 59 -7.83 -23.15 -34.02
CA TYR A 59 -6.73 -22.20 -33.80
C TYR A 59 -5.67 -22.83 -32.91
N ILE A 60 -4.43 -22.62 -33.30
CA ILE A 60 -3.23 -23.05 -32.60
C ILE A 60 -2.38 -21.80 -32.37
N ILE A 61 -1.84 -21.65 -31.20
CA ILE A 61 -0.75 -20.70 -30.96
C ILE A 61 0.58 -21.44 -31.12
N ASN A 62 1.57 -20.81 -31.76
CA ASN A 62 2.88 -21.45 -31.92
C ASN A 62 3.40 -21.93 -30.55
N LYS A 63 3.82 -23.19 -30.43
CA LYS A 63 4.35 -23.78 -29.19
C LYS A 63 5.60 -23.06 -28.66
N ASP A 64 6.33 -22.42 -29.57
CA ASP A 64 7.48 -21.59 -29.23
C ASP A 64 7.08 -20.14 -28.88
N PHE A 65 5.79 -19.79 -29.00
CA PHE A 65 5.26 -18.53 -28.53
C PHE A 65 5.18 -18.59 -27.00
N LYS A 66 6.30 -18.36 -26.42
CA LYS A 66 6.33 -17.80 -25.07
C LYS A 66 5.89 -16.35 -25.23
N VAL A 67 4.96 -15.88 -24.43
CA VAL A 67 4.78 -14.43 -24.20
C VAL A 67 6.21 -13.90 -24.02
N ASP A 68 6.66 -13.15 -25.00
CA ASP A 68 8.08 -12.98 -25.30
C ASP A 68 8.80 -12.63 -23.99
N GLU A 69 9.81 -13.37 -23.60
CA GLU A 69 10.72 -12.98 -22.50
C GLU A 69 11.26 -11.56 -22.73
N LYS A 70 11.19 -11.06 -23.98
CA LYS A 70 11.50 -9.69 -24.37
C LYS A 70 10.49 -8.64 -23.90
N ILE A 71 9.28 -9.01 -23.48
CA ILE A 71 8.35 -8.08 -22.83
C ILE A 71 8.82 -7.74 -21.42
N ILE A 72 9.57 -8.65 -20.80
CA ILE A 72 10.23 -8.44 -19.52
C ILE A 72 11.72 -8.44 -19.79
N ASP A 73 12.27 -7.27 -20.10
CA ASP A 73 13.73 -7.11 -20.25
C ASP A 73 14.44 -7.37 -18.90
N ASN A 74 15.75 -7.48 -18.93
CA ASN A 74 16.51 -7.78 -17.72
C ASN A 74 16.30 -6.72 -16.62
N ASN A 75 16.13 -5.46 -16.98
CA ASN A 75 15.84 -4.39 -16.02
C ASN A 75 14.48 -4.62 -15.34
N ASN A 76 13.46 -5.03 -16.10
CA ASN A 76 12.14 -5.34 -15.56
C ASN A 76 12.17 -6.55 -14.60
N LYS A 77 12.96 -7.60 -14.94
CA LYS A 77 13.17 -8.76 -14.06
C LYS A 77 13.84 -8.33 -12.74
N GLU A 78 14.83 -7.45 -12.81
CA GLU A 78 15.51 -6.87 -11.67
C GLU A 78 14.52 -6.15 -10.74
N TYR A 79 13.69 -5.25 -11.29
CA TYR A 79 12.68 -4.54 -10.48
C TYR A 79 11.64 -5.46 -9.86
N ILE A 80 11.23 -6.52 -10.55
CA ILE A 80 10.30 -7.53 -10.00
C ILE A 80 10.94 -8.24 -8.81
N LEU A 81 12.19 -8.69 -8.93
CA LEU A 81 12.90 -9.36 -7.85
C LEU A 81 13.16 -8.40 -6.68
N LEU A 82 13.55 -7.16 -6.94
CA LEU A 82 13.71 -6.11 -5.93
C LEU A 82 12.40 -5.88 -5.17
N ALA A 83 11.29 -5.70 -5.88
CA ALA A 83 9.99 -5.48 -5.27
C ALA A 83 9.55 -6.67 -4.39
N LEU A 84 9.72 -7.91 -4.87
CA LEU A 84 9.39 -9.11 -4.09
C LEU A 84 10.30 -9.26 -2.87
N ASN A 85 11.60 -8.97 -2.99
CA ASN A 85 12.54 -8.97 -1.88
C ASN A 85 12.14 -7.95 -0.80
N SER A 86 11.81 -6.72 -1.23
CA SER A 86 11.36 -5.66 -0.33
C SER A 86 10.03 -6.01 0.36
N LEU A 87 9.06 -6.60 -0.37
CA LEU A 87 7.80 -7.07 0.23
C LEU A 87 8.00 -8.15 1.28
N ARG A 88 9.04 -8.97 1.15
CA ARG A 88 9.40 -10.01 2.12
C ARG A 88 9.72 -9.44 3.50
N THR A 89 10.31 -8.25 3.56
CA THR A 89 10.65 -7.56 4.82
C THR A 89 9.41 -7.07 5.57
N VAL A 90 8.30 -6.81 4.85
CA VAL A 90 7.03 -6.31 5.42
C VAL A 90 6.05 -7.44 5.72
N TYR A 91 5.84 -8.32 4.74
CA TYR A 91 4.81 -9.36 4.85
C TYR A 91 5.27 -10.59 5.63
N GLY A 92 6.56 -10.96 5.57
CA GLY A 92 7.12 -12.11 6.28
C GLY A 92 6.36 -13.43 6.08
N ASN A 93 5.36 -13.47 5.18
CA ASN A 93 4.51 -14.62 5.01
C ASN A 93 5.12 -15.62 4.01
N LYS A 94 4.83 -16.90 4.23
CA LYS A 94 5.38 -18.01 3.45
C LYS A 94 5.12 -17.87 1.94
N LYS A 95 3.96 -17.33 1.54
CA LYS A 95 3.61 -17.15 0.12
C LYS A 95 4.52 -16.15 -0.60
N VAL A 96 4.84 -15.02 0.04
CA VAL A 96 5.74 -14.01 -0.55
C VAL A 96 7.14 -14.57 -0.68
N ILE A 97 7.62 -15.29 0.35
CA ILE A 97 8.94 -15.95 0.34
C ILE A 97 9.01 -16.98 -0.80
N GLU A 98 8.02 -17.89 -0.88
CA GLU A 98 7.96 -18.91 -1.93
C GLU A 98 7.86 -18.29 -3.34
N THR A 99 7.12 -17.19 -3.49
CA THR A 99 7.00 -16.48 -4.76
C THR A 99 8.33 -15.86 -5.17
N TYR A 100 9.01 -15.21 -4.23
CA TYR A 100 10.34 -14.65 -4.47
C TYR A 100 11.34 -15.73 -4.91
N GLU A 101 11.42 -16.87 -4.20
CA GLU A 101 12.34 -17.95 -4.55
C GLU A 101 12.02 -18.57 -5.93
N LYS A 102 10.73 -18.75 -6.26
CA LYS A 102 10.32 -19.21 -7.59
C LYS A 102 10.74 -18.23 -8.70
N MET A 103 10.51 -16.94 -8.50
CA MET A 103 10.88 -15.92 -9.49
C MET A 103 12.40 -15.78 -9.62
N LYS A 104 13.13 -15.89 -8.50
CA LYS A 104 14.60 -15.93 -8.49
C LYS A 104 15.15 -17.11 -9.29
N HIS A 105 14.56 -18.29 -9.17
CA HIS A 105 14.93 -19.45 -9.97
C HIS A 105 14.55 -19.29 -11.45
N LEU A 106 13.42 -18.63 -11.74
CA LEU A 106 12.99 -18.38 -13.12
C LEU A 106 13.90 -17.37 -13.83
N TYR A 107 14.40 -16.37 -13.10
CA TYR A 107 15.27 -15.30 -13.59
C TYR A 107 16.73 -15.52 -13.18
N ASN A 108 17.29 -16.70 -13.48
CA ASN A 108 18.67 -17.09 -13.12
C ASN A 108 19.75 -16.21 -13.72
N ASP A 109 19.43 -15.46 -14.78
CA ASP A 109 20.29 -14.55 -15.50
C ASP A 109 20.43 -13.16 -14.83
N VAL A 110 19.62 -12.88 -13.81
CA VAL A 110 19.63 -11.59 -13.09
C VAL A 110 20.63 -11.63 -11.94
N ASN A 111 21.58 -10.71 -11.95
CA ASN A 111 22.50 -10.54 -10.83
C ASN A 111 21.86 -9.68 -9.71
N ILE A 112 21.27 -10.34 -8.73
CA ILE A 112 20.58 -9.67 -7.62
C ILE A 112 21.53 -8.85 -6.73
N ASN A 113 22.82 -9.18 -6.71
CA ASN A 113 23.82 -8.49 -5.88
C ASN A 113 24.14 -7.06 -6.35
N THR A 114 23.70 -6.70 -7.54
CA THR A 114 23.84 -5.32 -8.08
C THR A 114 22.66 -4.43 -7.75
N LEU A 115 21.56 -5.00 -7.23
CA LEU A 115 20.38 -4.24 -6.85
C LEU A 115 20.55 -3.57 -5.49
N PRO A 116 19.96 -2.38 -5.28
CA PRO A 116 19.92 -1.78 -3.97
C PRO A 116 19.13 -2.67 -3.01
N ASP A 117 19.57 -2.77 -1.77
CA ASP A 117 18.78 -3.43 -0.73
C ASP A 117 17.72 -2.45 -0.20
N VAL A 118 16.45 -2.84 -0.26
CA VAL A 118 15.33 -2.02 0.20
C VAL A 118 14.64 -2.77 1.32
N ASP A 119 14.86 -2.31 2.53
CA ASP A 119 14.26 -2.84 3.73
C ASP A 119 13.12 -1.93 4.22
N PHE A 120 11.89 -2.45 4.19
CA PHE A 120 10.71 -1.79 4.76
C PHE A 120 10.40 -2.31 6.17
N SER A 121 11.24 -3.16 6.75
CA SER A 121 11.01 -3.66 8.11
C SER A 121 11.06 -2.51 9.11
N VAL A 122 10.19 -2.58 10.10
CA VAL A 122 10.25 -1.71 11.28
C VAL A 122 10.77 -2.53 12.44
N VAL A 123 11.55 -1.91 13.29
CA VAL A 123 12.28 -2.51 14.42
C VAL A 123 11.45 -3.50 15.27
N THR A 124 10.14 -3.61 15.07
CA THR A 124 9.26 -4.43 15.92
C THR A 124 7.98 -4.93 15.27
N GLU A 125 7.97 -5.30 13.98
CA GLU A 125 6.80 -6.06 13.53
C GLU A 125 6.93 -7.51 13.98
N SER A 126 6.31 -7.78 15.13
CA SER A 126 6.23 -9.16 15.64
C SER A 126 5.37 -10.03 14.71
N PRO A 127 5.63 -11.35 14.62
CA PRO A 127 4.76 -12.29 13.91
C PRO A 127 3.27 -12.19 14.30
N GLN A 128 3.00 -11.67 15.49
CA GLN A 128 1.64 -11.43 16.00
C GLN A 128 0.89 -10.36 15.20
N ILE A 129 1.57 -9.32 14.67
CA ILE A 129 0.91 -8.28 13.86
C ILE A 129 0.45 -8.85 12.53
N MET A 130 1.25 -9.73 11.91
CA MET A 130 0.84 -10.39 10.67
C MET A 130 -0.38 -11.29 10.88
N GLY A 131 -0.46 -12.02 12.00
CA GLY A 131 -1.68 -12.76 12.36
C GLY A 131 -2.90 -11.87 12.51
N CYS A 132 -2.75 -10.66 13.05
CA CYS A 132 -3.83 -9.66 13.10
C CYS A 132 -4.22 -9.17 11.70
N VAL A 133 -3.25 -8.89 10.83
CA VAL A 133 -3.50 -8.46 9.45
C VAL A 133 -4.23 -9.55 8.66
N ASP A 134 -3.82 -10.79 8.78
CA ASP A 134 -4.48 -11.94 8.13
C ASP A 134 -5.93 -12.11 8.61
N LEU A 135 -6.17 -11.98 9.90
CA LEU A 135 -7.52 -12.02 10.47
C LEU A 135 -8.40 -10.86 9.96
N ILE A 136 -7.84 -9.64 9.87
CA ILE A 136 -8.53 -8.48 9.31
C ILE A 136 -8.84 -8.70 7.83
N ASN A 137 -7.89 -9.18 7.05
CA ASN A 137 -8.07 -9.47 5.61
C ASN A 137 -9.15 -10.54 5.39
N LYS A 138 -9.18 -11.58 6.25
CA LYS A 138 -10.26 -12.58 6.25
C LYS A 138 -11.60 -11.92 6.53
N ALA A 139 -11.70 -11.10 7.58
CA ALA A 139 -12.92 -10.39 7.95
C ALA A 139 -13.43 -9.47 6.83
N THR A 140 -12.52 -8.77 6.17
CA THR A 140 -12.83 -7.91 5.01
C THR A 140 -13.42 -8.72 3.86
N LYS A 141 -12.78 -9.86 3.52
CA LYS A 141 -13.25 -10.73 2.44
C LYS A 141 -14.61 -11.36 2.73
N GLU A 142 -14.84 -11.78 3.98
CA GLU A 142 -16.06 -12.43 4.43
C GLU A 142 -17.13 -11.43 4.89
N GLN A 143 -16.84 -10.13 4.84
CA GLN A 143 -17.71 -9.03 5.28
C GLN A 143 -18.20 -9.21 6.73
N ILE A 144 -17.30 -9.57 7.62
CA ILE A 144 -17.57 -9.80 9.04
C ILE A 144 -17.05 -8.62 9.87
N THR A 145 -17.90 -8.07 10.74
CA THR A 145 -17.50 -7.06 11.72
C THR A 145 -16.45 -7.61 12.68
N ILE A 146 -15.38 -6.87 12.89
CA ILE A 146 -14.36 -7.20 13.91
C ILE A 146 -14.55 -6.37 15.19
N LYS A 147 -14.16 -6.94 16.31
CA LYS A 147 -14.07 -6.22 17.58
C LYS A 147 -12.66 -6.29 18.13
N PHE A 148 -12.21 -5.19 18.72
CA PHE A 148 -10.89 -5.10 19.35
C PHE A 148 -10.86 -4.00 20.43
N THR A 149 -9.82 -4.02 21.25
CA THR A 149 -9.49 -2.95 22.18
C THR A 149 -8.43 -2.07 21.53
N TYR A 150 -8.64 -0.76 21.47
CA TYR A 150 -7.74 0.20 20.84
C TYR A 150 -7.26 1.26 21.80
N THR A 151 -5.94 1.45 21.87
CA THR A 151 -5.31 2.54 22.61
C THR A 151 -4.86 3.62 21.64
N ASN A 152 -5.43 4.82 21.74
CA ASN A 152 -5.10 5.95 20.87
C ASN A 152 -3.78 6.63 21.30
N SER A 153 -3.35 7.67 20.55
CA SER A 153 -2.13 8.45 20.87
C SER A 153 -2.22 9.27 22.16
N ALA A 154 -3.42 9.48 22.68
CA ALA A 154 -3.66 10.13 23.96
C ALA A 154 -3.81 9.12 25.11
N TRP A 155 -3.34 7.87 24.92
CA TRP A 155 -3.39 6.78 25.89
C TRP A 155 -4.78 6.34 26.35
N ASN A 156 -5.85 6.83 25.70
CA ASN A 156 -7.21 6.40 25.96
C ASN A 156 -7.49 5.05 25.30
N THR A 157 -7.95 4.11 26.10
CA THR A 157 -8.30 2.75 25.64
C THR A 157 -9.81 2.57 25.54
N LYS A 158 -10.28 2.02 24.43
CA LYS A 158 -11.70 1.75 24.20
C LYS A 158 -11.91 0.47 23.40
N LYS A 159 -13.10 -0.13 23.54
CA LYS A 159 -13.56 -1.18 22.61
C LYS A 159 -14.06 -0.54 21.31
N VAL A 160 -13.75 -1.16 20.19
CA VAL A 160 -14.16 -0.73 18.86
C VAL A 160 -14.82 -1.91 18.14
N PHE A 161 -15.90 -1.62 17.45
CA PHE A 161 -16.54 -2.51 16.48
C PHE A 161 -16.37 -1.89 15.10
N LEU A 162 -15.69 -2.59 14.21
CA LEU A 162 -15.30 -2.09 12.91
C LEU A 162 -15.76 -3.02 11.81
N ASN A 163 -16.39 -2.47 10.78
CA ASN A 163 -16.59 -3.12 9.50
C ASN A 163 -15.33 -2.85 8.66
N PRO A 164 -14.38 -3.79 8.57
CA PRO A 164 -13.11 -3.55 7.91
C PRO A 164 -13.31 -3.53 6.39
N LEU A 165 -12.76 -2.52 5.72
CA LEU A 165 -12.87 -2.36 4.28
C LEU A 165 -11.55 -2.65 3.56
N HIS A 166 -10.43 -2.19 4.11
CA HIS A 166 -9.13 -2.39 3.49
C HIS A 166 -7.99 -2.27 4.49
N THR A 167 -6.89 -3.01 4.26
CA THR A 167 -5.64 -2.87 5.03
C THR A 167 -4.60 -2.16 4.19
N TYR A 168 -3.80 -1.29 4.84
CA TYR A 168 -2.72 -0.53 4.22
C TYR A 168 -1.43 -0.68 5.01
N TYR A 169 -0.31 -0.81 4.30
CA TYR A 169 0.99 -0.57 4.88
C TYR A 169 1.44 0.85 4.50
N ARG A 170 1.48 1.75 5.46
CA ARG A 170 1.88 3.16 5.27
C ARG A 170 2.63 3.64 6.51
N TRP A 171 3.54 4.58 6.33
CA TRP A 171 4.30 5.19 7.43
C TRP A 171 4.91 4.14 8.36
N TYR A 172 5.52 3.13 7.75
CA TYR A 172 6.17 2.01 8.44
C TYR A 172 5.25 1.30 9.43
N SER A 173 3.99 1.12 9.10
CA SER A 173 3.03 0.40 9.95
C SER A 173 1.81 -0.08 9.16
N TRP A 174 1.22 -1.16 9.64
CA TRP A 174 -0.06 -1.64 9.16
C TRP A 174 -1.21 -0.84 9.74
N TYR A 175 -2.17 -0.52 8.89
CA TYR A 175 -3.43 0.14 9.23
C TYR A 175 -4.60 -0.62 8.65
N VAL A 176 -5.75 -0.56 9.32
CA VAL A 176 -7.04 -0.96 8.76
C VAL A 176 -7.93 0.28 8.63
N PHE A 177 -8.53 0.44 7.47
CA PHE A 177 -9.57 1.42 7.18
C PHE A 177 -10.92 0.72 7.21
N GLY A 178 -11.94 1.32 7.82
CA GLY A 178 -13.26 0.75 7.92
C GLY A 178 -14.25 1.67 8.62
N TYR A 179 -15.48 1.22 8.72
CA TYR A 179 -16.57 1.93 9.38
C TYR A 179 -16.65 1.55 10.85
N ASP A 180 -16.41 2.51 11.76
CA ASP A 180 -16.57 2.36 13.21
C ASP A 180 -18.06 2.46 13.55
N THR A 181 -18.73 1.34 13.83
CA THR A 181 -20.18 1.29 14.08
C THR A 181 -20.58 2.04 15.35
N SER A 182 -19.67 2.16 16.33
CA SER A 182 -19.93 2.90 17.56
C SER A 182 -19.83 4.42 17.40
N LYS A 183 -19.23 4.90 16.32
CA LYS A 183 -19.06 6.32 16.03
C LYS A 183 -19.80 6.77 14.77
N ASN A 184 -20.38 5.83 14.03
CA ASN A 184 -21.03 6.05 12.74
C ASN A 184 -20.15 6.85 11.77
N ASP A 185 -18.85 6.48 11.68
CA ASP A 185 -17.88 7.21 10.87
C ASP A 185 -16.76 6.29 10.35
N TYR A 186 -16.20 6.64 9.19
CA TYR A 186 -15.04 5.96 8.64
C TYR A 186 -13.77 6.35 9.38
N ARG A 187 -12.99 5.36 9.78
CA ARG A 187 -11.78 5.53 10.57
C ARG A 187 -10.65 4.64 10.11
N MET A 188 -9.44 5.10 10.40
CA MET A 188 -8.22 4.34 10.18
C MET A 188 -7.57 4.02 11.53
N PHE A 189 -7.30 2.75 11.77
CA PHE A 189 -6.70 2.25 13.01
C PHE A 189 -5.34 1.64 12.72
N LYS A 190 -4.34 1.98 13.55
CA LYS A 190 -3.00 1.39 13.49
C LYS A 190 -3.04 -0.01 14.12
N VAL A 191 -2.69 -1.06 13.37
CA VAL A 191 -2.86 -2.46 13.82
C VAL A 191 -2.06 -2.76 15.08
N VAL A 192 -0.84 -2.24 15.20
CA VAL A 192 0.01 -2.42 16.40
C VAL A 192 -0.64 -1.91 17.70
N ARG A 193 -1.63 -1.03 17.62
CA ARG A 193 -2.37 -0.48 18.78
C ARG A 193 -3.66 -1.25 19.09
N MET A 194 -3.93 -2.30 18.32
CA MET A 194 -5.11 -3.15 18.51
C MET A 194 -4.75 -4.33 19.41
N LYS A 195 -5.59 -4.62 20.39
CA LYS A 195 -5.47 -5.79 21.28
C LYS A 195 -6.76 -6.58 21.27
N ASN A 196 -6.65 -7.90 21.50
CA ASN A 196 -7.79 -8.80 21.62
C ASN A 196 -8.74 -8.73 20.40
N ILE A 197 -8.14 -8.69 19.21
CA ILE A 197 -8.91 -8.68 17.96
C ILE A 197 -9.61 -10.02 17.76
N SER A 198 -10.90 -9.97 17.39
CA SER A 198 -11.69 -11.16 17.08
C SER A 198 -12.82 -10.84 16.11
N LEU A 199 -13.26 -11.86 15.37
CA LEU A 199 -14.45 -11.80 14.54
C LEU A 199 -15.69 -11.75 15.43
N THR A 200 -16.71 -11.03 15.00
CA THR A 200 -18.05 -11.09 15.59
C THR A 200 -18.94 -12.07 14.78
N LYS A 201 -20.23 -12.13 15.10
CA LYS A 201 -21.23 -12.84 14.30
C LYS A 201 -21.97 -11.91 13.34
N GLU A 202 -21.66 -10.61 13.37
CA GLU A 202 -22.33 -9.59 12.59
C GLU A 202 -21.72 -9.50 11.21
N LEU A 203 -22.56 -9.60 10.18
CA LEU A 203 -22.19 -9.35 8.80
C LEU A 203 -22.51 -7.92 8.43
N PHE A 204 -21.72 -7.34 7.55
CA PHE A 204 -22.00 -6.03 6.97
C PHE A 204 -22.00 -6.13 5.44
N GLN A 205 -22.63 -5.17 4.80
CA GLN A 205 -22.53 -5.01 3.35
C GLN A 205 -21.88 -3.67 3.04
N SER A 206 -20.91 -3.67 2.16
CA SER A 206 -20.34 -2.44 1.63
C SER A 206 -20.19 -2.60 0.12
N ASN A 207 -20.90 -1.76 -0.60
CA ASN A 207 -20.79 -1.62 -2.06
C ASN A 207 -20.05 -0.32 -2.41
N ASP A 208 -19.46 0.34 -1.42
CA ASP A 208 -18.82 1.64 -1.59
C ASP A 208 -17.50 1.53 -2.34
N ASN A 209 -17.18 2.53 -3.14
CA ASN A 209 -15.86 2.67 -3.72
C ASN A 209 -14.85 3.07 -2.62
N ILE A 210 -14.00 2.13 -2.22
CA ILE A 210 -13.00 2.34 -1.17
C ILE A 210 -12.07 3.51 -1.49
N ALA A 211 -11.74 3.74 -2.77
CA ALA A 211 -10.85 4.82 -3.18
C ALA A 211 -11.47 6.20 -2.90
N ASP A 212 -12.77 6.37 -3.17
CA ASP A 212 -13.50 7.60 -2.92
C ASP A 212 -13.63 7.87 -1.42
N LEU A 213 -14.03 6.85 -0.65
CA LEU A 213 -14.12 6.95 0.81
C LEU A 213 -12.79 7.32 1.47
N LEU A 214 -11.70 6.73 0.99
CA LEU A 214 -10.37 7.02 1.50
C LEU A 214 -9.92 8.43 1.13
N SER A 215 -10.19 8.88 -0.10
CA SER A 215 -9.90 10.24 -0.56
C SER A 215 -10.62 11.28 0.32
N ASP A 216 -11.89 11.07 0.61
CA ASP A 216 -12.67 11.98 1.45
C ASP A 216 -12.24 11.95 2.92
N PHE A 217 -11.86 10.78 3.42
CA PHE A 217 -11.25 10.65 4.74
C PHE A 217 -9.93 11.42 4.82
N GLU A 218 -9.05 11.30 3.80
CA GLU A 218 -7.78 12.02 3.75
C GLU A 218 -7.96 13.53 3.61
N LYS A 219 -8.93 14.00 2.80
CA LYS A 219 -9.28 15.42 2.72
C LYS A 219 -9.71 15.98 4.08
N ARG A 220 -10.64 15.31 4.78
CA ARG A 220 -11.08 15.70 6.13
C ARG A 220 -9.91 15.74 7.12
N ARG A 221 -9.02 14.75 7.05
CA ARG A 221 -7.84 14.67 7.89
C ARG A 221 -6.81 15.77 7.60
N ASN A 222 -6.71 16.23 6.37
CA ASN A 222 -5.79 17.30 5.97
C ASN A 222 -6.29 18.70 6.38
N GLN A 223 -7.58 18.89 6.61
CA GLN A 223 -8.16 20.13 7.13
C GLN A 223 -7.69 20.46 8.57
N THR A 224 -7.08 19.52 9.28
CA THR A 224 -6.52 19.73 10.63
C THR A 224 -5.05 20.16 10.61
N ASN A 225 -4.49 20.50 9.45
CA ASN A 225 -3.13 20.99 9.35
C ASN A 225 -3.04 22.42 9.93
N ILE A 226 -1.94 22.68 10.64
CA ILE A 226 -1.57 23.99 11.10
C ILE A 226 -0.23 24.39 10.50
N THR A 227 -0.07 25.68 10.25
CA THR A 227 1.23 26.23 9.86
C THR A 227 2.04 26.52 11.12
N VAL A 228 3.24 25.94 11.19
CA VAL A 228 4.19 26.22 12.27
C VAL A 228 5.40 26.91 11.66
N VAL A 229 5.82 28.02 12.27
CA VAL A 229 7.01 28.78 11.87
C VAL A 229 8.15 28.42 12.81
N LEU A 230 9.23 27.92 12.23
CA LEU A 230 10.45 27.51 12.94
C LEU A 230 11.58 28.49 12.65
N SER A 231 12.43 28.76 13.66
CA SER A 231 13.70 29.45 13.48
C SER A 231 14.84 28.56 13.96
N TYR A 232 15.88 28.40 13.15
CA TYR A 232 17.04 27.57 13.47
C TYR A 232 18.27 28.02 12.69
N LYS A 233 19.46 27.65 13.17
CA LYS A 233 20.73 27.98 12.51
C LYS A 233 20.86 27.21 11.19
N LYS A 234 21.48 27.85 10.19
CA LYS A 234 21.71 27.24 8.84
C LYS A 234 22.40 25.87 8.91
N GLU A 235 23.29 25.67 9.88
CA GLU A 235 24.09 24.46 10.07
C GLU A 235 23.23 23.19 10.22
N ILE A 236 22.02 23.32 10.74
CA ILE A 236 21.11 22.18 10.96
C ILE A 236 20.01 22.07 9.90
N ASP A 237 20.10 22.84 8.80
CA ASP A 237 19.06 22.86 7.76
C ASP A 237 18.84 21.47 7.13
N THR A 238 19.91 20.72 6.90
CA THR A 238 19.82 19.35 6.38
C THR A 238 19.00 18.46 7.31
N LEU A 239 19.23 18.54 8.62
CA LEU A 239 18.50 17.77 9.63
C LEU A 239 17.02 18.18 9.69
N VAL A 240 16.73 19.48 9.62
CA VAL A 240 15.35 19.97 9.60
C VAL A 240 14.62 19.52 8.33
N ASN A 241 15.30 19.57 7.17
CA ASN A 241 14.78 19.11 5.87
C ASN A 241 14.46 17.62 5.83
N GLU A 242 15.21 16.80 6.57
CA GLU A 242 14.96 15.36 6.67
C GLU A 242 13.55 15.06 7.21
N TYR A 243 13.09 15.84 8.18
CA TYR A 243 11.85 15.58 8.89
C TYR A 243 10.69 16.49 8.49
N PHE A 244 10.99 17.74 8.08
CA PHE A 244 9.97 18.76 7.85
C PHE A 244 10.08 19.37 6.47
N LYS A 245 9.09 19.05 5.64
CA LYS A 245 8.91 19.73 4.36
C LYS A 245 8.31 21.10 4.60
N GLY A 246 8.89 22.14 3.99
CA GLY A 246 8.40 23.49 4.10
C GLY A 246 9.32 24.46 3.36
N GLU A 247 8.94 25.73 3.32
CA GLU A 247 9.66 26.78 2.61
C GLU A 247 10.41 27.68 3.59
N ILE A 248 11.64 28.07 3.25
CA ILE A 248 12.37 29.11 3.97
C ILE A 248 11.79 30.44 3.53
N VAL A 249 11.10 31.11 4.44
CA VAL A 249 10.43 32.39 4.16
C VAL A 249 11.35 33.59 4.43
N GLU A 250 12.34 33.42 5.28
CA GLU A 250 13.26 34.50 5.66
C GLU A 250 14.61 33.96 6.14
N THR A 251 15.65 34.78 6.06
CA THR A 251 16.96 34.52 6.64
C THR A 251 17.38 35.69 7.49
N VAL A 252 17.57 35.48 8.78
CA VAL A 252 17.95 36.54 9.76
C VAL A 252 19.14 36.08 10.59
N ASN A 253 20.22 36.84 10.59
CA ASN A 253 21.41 36.58 11.42
C ASN A 253 21.89 35.13 11.41
N GLU A 254 22.09 34.57 10.21
CA GLU A 254 22.48 33.16 9.97
C GLU A 254 21.45 32.09 10.42
N CYS A 255 20.25 32.49 10.80
CA CYS A 255 19.14 31.59 11.05
C CYS A 255 18.19 31.60 9.87
N PHE A 256 17.68 30.42 9.54
CA PHE A 256 16.54 30.26 8.66
C PHE A 256 15.24 30.37 9.44
N ILE A 257 14.28 31.06 8.84
CA ILE A 257 12.89 31.04 9.27
C ILE A 257 12.11 30.21 8.22
N ARG A 258 11.54 29.11 8.67
CA ARG A 258 10.85 28.15 7.79
C ARG A 258 9.41 27.96 8.22
N GLU A 259 8.50 27.96 7.24
CA GLU A 259 7.13 27.56 7.43
C GLU A 259 6.93 26.09 7.09
N ILE A 260 6.34 25.32 8.00
CA ILE A 260 6.01 23.92 7.83
C ILE A 260 4.52 23.68 8.05
N GLN A 261 3.95 22.77 7.30
CA GLN A 261 2.56 22.29 7.48
C GLN A 261 2.58 20.98 8.26
N ILE A 262 2.00 20.99 9.44
CA ILE A 262 1.93 19.79 10.30
C ILE A 262 0.50 19.53 10.77
N LYS A 263 0.23 18.30 11.17
CA LYS A 263 -1.02 17.99 11.88
C LYS A 263 -0.87 18.33 13.35
N GLU A 264 -1.78 19.14 13.88
CA GLU A 264 -1.70 19.65 15.26
C GLU A 264 -1.49 18.55 16.33
N ASN A 265 -2.03 17.36 16.08
CA ASN A 265 -2.00 16.23 17.02
C ASN A 265 -1.21 15.01 16.50
N ASP A 266 -0.28 15.22 15.57
CA ASP A 266 0.59 14.14 15.12
C ASP A 266 1.71 13.87 16.12
N PHE A 267 1.70 12.68 16.70
CA PHE A 267 2.67 12.30 17.73
C PHE A 267 4.12 12.26 17.20
N ILE A 268 4.31 11.80 15.96
CA ILE A 268 5.66 11.66 15.38
C ILE A 268 6.29 13.05 15.18
N THR A 269 5.57 13.93 14.49
CA THR A 269 6.00 15.32 14.27
C THR A 269 6.28 16.04 15.59
N PHE A 270 5.41 15.87 16.58
CA PHE A 270 5.57 16.44 17.90
C PHE A 270 6.82 15.90 18.60
N SER A 271 7.08 14.61 18.54
CA SER A 271 8.25 13.97 19.16
C SER A 271 9.55 14.41 18.50
N ILE A 272 9.57 14.56 17.17
CA ILE A 272 10.75 15.06 16.45
C ILE A 272 11.03 16.52 16.82
N LEU A 273 9.99 17.38 16.87
CA LEU A 273 10.14 18.76 17.30
C LEU A 273 10.69 18.85 18.73
N LEU A 274 10.19 18.00 19.66
CA LEU A 274 10.75 17.92 21.01
C LEU A 274 12.22 17.53 21.02
N GLY A 275 12.63 16.57 20.19
CA GLY A 275 14.02 16.16 20.05
C GLY A 275 14.94 17.26 19.49
N LEU A 276 14.38 18.24 18.79
CA LEU A 276 15.09 19.37 18.20
C LEU A 276 14.96 20.68 18.99
N CYS A 277 14.22 20.71 20.10
CA CYS A 277 13.92 21.96 20.85
C CYS A 277 15.14 22.68 21.41
N ASP A 278 16.31 22.05 21.55
CA ASP A 278 17.56 22.67 21.90
C ASP A 278 18.18 23.50 20.75
N LYS A 279 17.79 23.22 19.51
CA LYS A 279 18.35 23.79 18.27
C LYS A 279 17.30 24.53 17.43
N VAL A 280 16.04 24.27 17.60
CA VAL A 280 14.93 24.81 16.84
C VAL A 280 14.00 25.59 17.74
N LYS A 281 13.72 26.86 17.38
CA LYS A 281 12.76 27.72 18.08
C LYS A 281 11.43 27.70 17.33
N ILE A 282 10.32 27.45 18.02
CA ILE A 282 8.97 27.60 17.48
C ILE A 282 8.58 29.08 17.66
N LEU A 283 8.37 29.80 16.54
CA LEU A 283 7.97 31.19 16.54
C LEU A 283 6.46 31.35 16.62
N SER A 284 5.72 30.55 15.81
CA SER A 284 4.25 30.54 15.76
C SER A 284 3.71 29.17 15.39
N PRO A 285 2.44 28.85 15.65
CA PRO A 285 1.48 29.64 16.42
C PRO A 285 1.73 29.54 17.94
N GLN A 286 1.35 30.56 18.68
CA GLN A 286 1.55 30.64 20.13
C GLN A 286 0.95 29.46 20.88
N LYS A 287 -0.26 29.03 20.49
CA LYS A 287 -0.94 27.86 21.08
C LYS A 287 -0.11 26.57 20.98
N TYR A 288 0.56 26.36 19.84
CA TYR A 288 1.40 25.18 19.65
C TYR A 288 2.70 25.24 20.46
N LYS A 289 3.30 26.44 20.57
CA LYS A 289 4.45 26.70 21.44
C LYS A 289 4.12 26.42 22.91
N GLU A 290 2.97 26.88 23.40
CA GLU A 290 2.50 26.62 24.77
C GLU A 290 2.29 25.14 25.03
N LYS A 291 1.73 24.38 24.06
CA LYS A 291 1.59 22.93 24.14
C LYS A 291 2.95 22.24 24.31
N VAL A 292 3.96 22.65 23.55
CA VAL A 292 5.33 22.10 23.64
C VAL A 292 5.95 22.43 25.01
N LEU A 293 5.85 23.69 25.47
CA LEU A 293 6.37 24.11 26.75
C LEU A 293 5.70 23.38 27.94
N ALA A 294 4.40 23.18 27.88
CA ALA A 294 3.68 22.42 28.89
C ALA A 294 4.20 20.97 28.97
N HIS A 295 4.42 20.34 27.81
CA HIS A 295 4.95 18.97 27.75
C HIS A 295 6.38 18.88 28.29
N ILE A 296 7.25 19.85 27.96
CA ILE A 296 8.61 19.94 28.51
C ILE A 296 8.57 20.07 30.03
N SER A 297 7.63 20.84 30.55
CA SER A 297 7.45 20.98 32.01
C SER A 297 7.04 19.68 32.69
N GLU A 298 6.17 18.87 32.04
CA GLU A 298 5.82 17.54 32.53
C GLU A 298 7.00 16.56 32.44
N ILE A 299 7.78 16.60 31.36
CA ILE A 299 9.01 15.80 31.24
C ILE A 299 9.95 16.13 32.40
N LYS A 300 10.18 17.39 32.68
CA LYS A 300 11.06 17.82 33.77
C LYS A 300 10.68 17.20 35.12
N LYS A 301 9.38 17.09 35.44
CA LYS A 301 8.91 16.46 36.68
C LYS A 301 9.26 14.98 36.80
N ASN A 302 9.45 14.27 35.68
CA ASN A 302 9.81 12.85 35.70
C ASN A 302 11.30 12.62 35.96
N PHE A 303 12.12 13.68 35.96
CA PHE A 303 13.57 13.62 36.19
C PHE A 303 14.03 14.43 37.43
N THR A 304 13.08 15.02 38.14
CA THR A 304 13.29 15.67 39.45
C THR A 304 12.59 14.89 40.55
#